data_237ef95910ce7e23275ad5586c26e27a
#
_entry.id   237ef95910ce7e23275ad5586c26e27a
#
_cell.length_a   1.000
_cell.length_b   1.000
_cell.length_c   1.000
_cell.angle_alpha   90.00
_cell.angle_beta   90.00
_cell.angle_gamma   90.00
#
_symmetry.space_group_name_H-M   'P 1'
#
loop_
_entity.id
_entity.type
_entity.pdbx_description
1 polymer ?
#
loop_
_entity_poly.entity_id
_entity_poly.type
_entity_poly.pdbx_seq_one_letter_code
_entity_poly.pdbx_strand_id
1 'polypeptide(L)'
;GLGVLAARQNRVKDAEASFQRALELAPQDSLVLREAGIFHYNMGDIRVARKQLEQCLAVNPEDYMGLFYYARLLDDEGDSRGAQAAYRKVLRYVPEDAEVHTYYGRSLGKSRQEFLGYLHLAYAAVYSNDARKAKNWSDKAKSGARTPEDRAELEKFNELYKTRQKLWSQR
;
A
#
# COMPACT_ATOMS: atom_id res chain seq x y z
N GLY A 1 14.13 1.12 30.24
CA GLY A 1 13.94 -0.01 29.29
C GLY A 1 12.74 -0.89 29.61
N LEU A 2 12.73 -1.61 30.74
CA LEU A 2 11.69 -2.61 31.09
C LEU A 2 10.29 -2.02 31.29
N GLY A 3 10.17 -0.85 31.92
CA GLY A 3 8.87 -0.20 32.14
C GLY A 3 8.18 0.25 30.86
N VAL A 4 8.94 0.67 29.85
CA VAL A 4 8.39 1.07 28.52
C VAL A 4 7.88 -0.15 27.75
N LEU A 5 8.57 -1.29 27.87
CA LEU A 5 8.16 -2.57 27.28
C LEU A 5 6.87 -3.09 27.91
N ALA A 6 6.76 -3.05 29.26
CA ALA A 6 5.56 -3.45 29.97
C ALA A 6 4.34 -2.58 29.62
N ALA A 7 4.53 -1.26 29.53
CA ALA A 7 3.45 -0.34 29.13
C ALA A 7 3.01 -0.55 27.65
N ARG A 8 3.93 -0.93 26.76
CA ARG A 8 3.58 -1.32 25.37
C ARG A 8 2.80 -2.62 25.31
N GLN A 9 3.23 -3.65 26.06
CA GLN A 9 2.55 -4.94 26.11
C GLN A 9 1.13 -4.84 26.69
N ASN A 10 0.94 -4.02 27.74
CA ASN A 10 -0.39 -3.80 28.30
C ASN A 10 -1.30 -3.08 27.28
N ARG A 11 -0.81 -2.07 26.57
CA ARG A 11 -1.59 -1.39 25.54
C ARG A 11 -1.98 -2.29 24.37
N VAL A 12 -1.15 -3.25 23.98
CA VAL A 12 -1.47 -4.24 22.95
C VAL A 12 -2.59 -5.16 23.43
N LYS A 13 -2.52 -5.68 24.67
CA LYS A 13 -3.58 -6.53 25.25
C LYS A 13 -4.90 -5.80 25.40
N ASP A 14 -4.87 -4.54 25.83
CA ASP A 14 -6.07 -3.70 25.95
C ASP A 14 -6.70 -3.42 24.59
N ALA A 15 -5.89 -3.20 23.55
CA ALA A 15 -6.35 -3.02 22.19
C ALA A 15 -6.98 -4.32 21.63
N GLU A 16 -6.34 -5.47 21.84
CA GLU A 16 -6.86 -6.78 21.43
C GLU A 16 -8.22 -7.08 22.10
N ALA A 17 -8.33 -6.88 23.41
CA ALA A 17 -9.59 -7.04 24.14
C ALA A 17 -10.68 -6.10 23.62
N SER A 18 -10.30 -4.87 23.27
CA SER A 18 -11.24 -3.87 22.72
C SER A 18 -11.75 -4.29 21.34
N PHE A 19 -10.88 -4.78 20.44
CA PHE A 19 -11.29 -5.30 19.12
C PHE A 19 -12.13 -6.56 19.26
N GLN A 20 -11.77 -7.47 20.17
CA GLN A 20 -12.59 -8.66 20.42
C GLN A 20 -14.00 -8.26 20.88
N ARG A 21 -14.11 -7.32 21.82
CA ARG A 21 -15.40 -6.82 22.28
C ARG A 21 -16.21 -6.14 21.17
N ALA A 22 -15.56 -5.34 20.34
CA ALA A 22 -16.21 -4.69 19.19
C ALA A 22 -16.74 -5.70 18.19
N LEU A 23 -15.99 -6.78 17.89
CA LEU A 23 -16.41 -7.85 17.00
C LEU A 23 -17.54 -8.72 17.58
N GLU A 24 -17.61 -8.88 18.91
CA GLU A 24 -18.75 -9.53 19.58
C GLU A 24 -20.03 -8.71 19.42
N LEU A 25 -19.95 -7.39 19.51
CA LEU A 25 -21.07 -6.46 19.41
C LEU A 25 -21.51 -6.24 17.95
N ALA A 26 -20.57 -6.22 17.03
CA ALA A 26 -20.79 -5.91 15.61
C ALA A 26 -19.95 -6.82 14.70
N PRO A 27 -20.29 -8.13 14.60
CA PRO A 27 -19.46 -9.14 13.93
C PRO A 27 -19.37 -8.97 12.41
N GLN A 28 -20.26 -8.18 11.81
CA GLN A 28 -20.30 -7.89 10.37
C GLN A 28 -20.11 -6.39 10.06
N ASP A 29 -19.63 -5.62 11.00
CA ASP A 29 -19.26 -4.24 10.72
C ASP A 29 -17.91 -4.20 9.97
N SER A 30 -17.94 -3.72 8.72
CA SER A 30 -16.76 -3.71 7.86
C SER A 30 -15.63 -2.82 8.41
N LEU A 31 -15.95 -1.73 9.11
CA LEU A 31 -14.99 -0.85 9.73
C LEU A 31 -14.28 -1.55 10.90
N VAL A 32 -15.06 -2.22 11.77
CA VAL A 32 -14.50 -2.98 12.90
C VAL A 32 -13.61 -4.12 12.39
N LEU A 33 -14.08 -4.86 11.39
CA LEU A 33 -13.31 -5.95 10.75
C LEU A 33 -12.02 -5.44 10.12
N ARG A 34 -12.06 -4.29 9.43
CA ARG A 34 -10.88 -3.66 8.85
C ARG A 34 -9.86 -3.29 9.93
N GLU A 35 -10.27 -2.52 10.93
CA GLU A 35 -9.36 -2.05 11.98
C GLU A 35 -8.76 -3.21 12.78
N ALA A 36 -9.55 -4.23 13.12
CA ALA A 36 -9.06 -5.44 13.77
C ALA A 36 -8.07 -6.20 12.86
N GLY A 37 -8.37 -6.32 11.55
CA GLY A 37 -7.50 -6.94 10.58
C GLY A 37 -6.15 -6.22 10.43
N ILE A 38 -6.17 -4.89 10.37
CA ILE A 38 -4.97 -4.06 10.36
C ILE A 38 -4.16 -4.22 11.65
N PHE A 39 -4.82 -4.23 12.78
CA PHE A 39 -4.17 -4.44 14.08
C PHE A 39 -3.44 -5.79 14.11
N HIS A 40 -4.11 -6.89 13.77
CA HIS A 40 -3.50 -8.22 13.76
C HIS A 40 -2.38 -8.35 12.73
N TYR A 41 -2.53 -7.74 11.54
CA TYR A 41 -1.46 -7.65 10.55
C TYR A 41 -0.19 -7.01 11.15
N ASN A 42 -0.34 -5.87 11.82
CA ASN A 42 0.77 -5.15 12.44
C ASN A 42 1.38 -5.91 13.65
N MET A 43 0.62 -6.80 14.28
CA MET A 43 1.10 -7.69 15.35
C MET A 43 1.79 -8.95 14.81
N GLY A 44 1.70 -9.22 13.51
CA GLY A 44 2.25 -10.42 12.88
C GLY A 44 1.29 -11.63 12.92
N ASP A 45 0.06 -11.46 13.39
CA ASP A 45 -0.97 -12.50 13.42
C ASP A 45 -1.65 -12.64 12.05
N ILE A 46 -0.85 -13.05 11.07
CA ILE A 46 -1.23 -13.04 9.65
C ILE A 46 -2.50 -13.84 9.37
N ARG A 47 -2.70 -15.00 10.03
CA ARG A 47 -3.92 -15.80 9.84
C ARG A 47 -5.19 -15.10 10.31
N VAL A 48 -5.13 -14.42 11.45
CA VAL A 48 -6.27 -13.67 12.00
C VAL A 48 -6.54 -12.44 11.15
N ALA A 49 -5.49 -11.71 10.80
CA ALA A 49 -5.55 -10.55 9.91
C ALA A 49 -6.22 -10.89 8.56
N ARG A 50 -5.79 -12.00 7.92
CA ARG A 50 -6.38 -12.47 6.67
C ARG A 50 -7.88 -12.66 6.80
N LYS A 51 -8.31 -13.45 7.79
CA LYS A 51 -9.74 -13.75 8.00
C LYS A 51 -10.55 -12.47 8.17
N GLN A 52 -10.08 -11.53 8.97
CA GLN A 52 -10.80 -10.28 9.24
C GLN A 52 -10.84 -9.36 8.02
N LEU A 53 -9.73 -9.24 7.29
CA LEU A 53 -9.69 -8.45 6.05
C LEU A 53 -10.57 -9.07 4.94
N GLU A 54 -10.58 -10.39 4.79
CA GLU A 54 -11.47 -11.09 3.86
C GLU A 54 -12.94 -10.89 4.24
N GLN A 55 -13.28 -10.96 5.52
CA GLN A 55 -14.63 -10.65 6.00
C GLN A 55 -15.00 -9.18 5.77
N CYS A 56 -14.09 -8.25 6.04
CA CYS A 56 -14.29 -6.83 5.72
C CYS A 56 -14.62 -6.63 4.24
N LEU A 57 -13.82 -7.22 3.34
CA LEU A 57 -14.01 -7.11 1.89
C LEU A 57 -15.21 -7.87 1.36
N ALA A 58 -15.69 -8.90 2.06
CA ALA A 58 -16.95 -9.57 1.75
C ALA A 58 -18.17 -8.67 2.05
N VAL A 59 -18.10 -7.87 3.12
CA VAL A 59 -19.14 -6.90 3.51
C VAL A 59 -19.03 -5.62 2.67
N ASN A 60 -17.84 -5.09 2.52
CA ASN A 60 -17.57 -3.87 1.74
C ASN A 60 -16.41 -4.10 0.76
N PRO A 61 -16.68 -4.54 -0.48
CA PRO A 61 -15.66 -4.80 -1.50
C PRO A 61 -14.91 -3.56 -1.97
N GLU A 62 -15.38 -2.37 -1.61
CA GLU A 62 -14.80 -1.06 -1.98
C GLU A 62 -13.99 -0.43 -0.86
N ASP A 63 -13.84 -1.10 0.28
CA ASP A 63 -12.99 -0.62 1.35
C ASP A 63 -11.52 -0.63 0.89
N TYR A 64 -11.07 0.51 0.36
CA TYR A 64 -9.73 0.63 -0.21
C TYR A 64 -8.61 0.44 0.82
N MET A 65 -8.85 0.79 2.09
CA MET A 65 -7.89 0.58 3.16
C MET A 65 -7.79 -0.91 3.51
N GLY A 66 -8.92 -1.63 3.61
CA GLY A 66 -8.97 -3.09 3.75
C GLY A 66 -8.28 -3.79 2.58
N LEU A 67 -8.54 -3.35 1.34
CA LEU A 67 -7.85 -3.84 0.14
C LEU A 67 -6.34 -3.58 0.18
N PHE A 68 -5.89 -2.42 0.67
CA PHE A 68 -4.48 -2.09 0.76
C PHE A 68 -3.74 -3.02 1.73
N TYR A 69 -4.27 -3.23 2.93
CA TYR A 69 -3.66 -4.15 3.89
C TYR A 69 -3.76 -5.61 3.46
N TYR A 70 -4.85 -6.00 2.78
CA TYR A 70 -4.97 -7.32 2.19
C TYR A 70 -3.94 -7.55 1.08
N ALA A 71 -3.67 -6.53 0.23
CA ALA A 71 -2.61 -6.59 -0.77
C ALA A 71 -1.22 -6.76 -0.15
N ARG A 72 -0.93 -6.05 0.94
CA ARG A 72 0.33 -6.20 1.68
C ARG A 72 0.48 -7.60 2.25
N LEU A 73 -0.59 -8.14 2.82
CA LEU A 73 -0.61 -9.50 3.37
C LEU A 73 -0.34 -10.54 2.27
N LEU A 74 -0.98 -10.43 1.11
CA LEU A 74 -0.73 -11.30 -0.04
C LEU A 74 0.73 -11.23 -0.51
N ASP A 75 1.32 -10.02 -0.54
CA ASP A 75 2.70 -9.81 -0.95
C ASP A 75 3.70 -10.40 0.06
N ASP A 76 3.40 -10.35 1.35
CA ASP A 76 4.20 -10.95 2.41
C ASP A 76 4.13 -12.50 2.39
N GLU A 77 3.01 -13.07 1.95
CA GLU A 77 2.85 -14.51 1.75
C GLU A 77 3.39 -15.02 0.40
N GLY A 78 3.86 -14.10 -0.46
CA GLY A 78 4.44 -14.43 -1.77
C GLY A 78 3.45 -14.50 -2.92
N ASP A 79 2.16 -14.23 -2.69
CA ASP A 79 1.18 -14.07 -3.78
C ASP A 79 1.29 -12.69 -4.42
N SER A 80 2.38 -12.46 -5.11
CA SER A 80 2.62 -11.19 -5.81
C SER A 80 1.58 -10.88 -6.88
N ARG A 81 0.96 -11.90 -7.50
CA ARG A 81 -0.09 -11.68 -8.51
C ARG A 81 -1.36 -11.13 -7.88
N GLY A 82 -1.82 -11.74 -6.80
CA GLY A 82 -2.97 -11.29 -6.02
C GLY A 82 -2.73 -9.90 -5.44
N ALA A 83 -1.55 -9.69 -4.84
CA ALA A 83 -1.15 -8.39 -4.29
C ALA A 83 -1.21 -7.28 -5.33
N GLN A 84 -0.62 -7.47 -6.51
CA GLN A 84 -0.62 -6.49 -7.60
C GLN A 84 -2.02 -6.20 -8.12
N ALA A 85 -2.88 -7.20 -8.21
CA ALA A 85 -4.29 -6.99 -8.58
C ALA A 85 -5.03 -6.12 -7.55
N ALA A 86 -4.79 -6.37 -6.26
CA ALA A 86 -5.38 -5.59 -5.17
C ALA A 86 -4.83 -4.15 -5.15
N TYR A 87 -3.51 -3.93 -5.26
CA TYR A 87 -2.94 -2.58 -5.36
C TYR A 87 -3.50 -1.76 -6.53
N ARG A 88 -3.64 -2.37 -7.70
CA ARG A 88 -4.29 -1.70 -8.86
C ARG A 88 -5.73 -1.29 -8.55
N LYS A 89 -6.46 -2.12 -7.80
CA LYS A 89 -7.82 -1.79 -7.38
C LYS A 89 -7.82 -0.63 -6.37
N VAL A 90 -6.89 -0.61 -5.41
CA VAL A 90 -6.72 0.50 -4.45
C VAL A 90 -6.44 1.82 -5.18
N LEU A 91 -5.54 1.82 -6.17
CA LEU A 91 -5.18 3.02 -6.93
C LEU A 91 -6.33 3.61 -7.76
N ARG A 92 -7.44 2.88 -7.96
CA ARG A 92 -8.65 3.47 -8.55
C ARG A 92 -9.39 4.40 -7.59
N TYR A 93 -9.26 4.17 -6.29
CA TYR A 93 -9.86 4.99 -5.24
C TYR A 93 -8.94 6.11 -4.77
N VAL A 94 -7.65 5.82 -4.67
CA VAL A 94 -6.63 6.75 -4.17
C VAL A 94 -5.44 6.83 -5.12
N PRO A 95 -5.61 7.40 -6.34
CA PRO A 95 -4.61 7.37 -7.40
C PRO A 95 -3.32 8.15 -7.10
N GLU A 96 -3.34 9.03 -6.11
CA GLU A 96 -2.18 9.87 -5.72
C GLU A 96 -1.55 9.44 -4.39
N ASP A 97 -1.95 8.28 -3.85
CA ASP A 97 -1.40 7.80 -2.58
C ASP A 97 0.03 7.28 -2.75
N ALA A 98 0.98 8.00 -2.15
CA ALA A 98 2.41 7.68 -2.23
C ALA A 98 2.76 6.34 -1.57
N GLU A 99 2.04 5.95 -0.52
CA GLU A 99 2.31 4.70 0.17
C GLU A 99 1.87 3.50 -0.68
N VAL A 100 0.68 3.57 -1.26
CA VAL A 100 0.17 2.55 -2.19
C VAL A 100 1.11 2.36 -3.38
N HIS A 101 1.53 3.47 -4.02
CA HIS A 101 2.50 3.41 -5.09
C HIS A 101 3.84 2.79 -4.66
N THR A 102 4.29 3.05 -3.43
CA THR A 102 5.54 2.48 -2.90
C THR A 102 5.44 0.97 -2.76
N TYR A 103 4.39 0.46 -2.14
CA TYR A 103 4.21 -0.99 -1.95
C TYR A 103 3.97 -1.70 -3.29
N TYR A 104 3.15 -1.12 -4.17
CA TYR A 104 2.92 -1.68 -5.49
C TYR A 104 4.21 -1.73 -6.33
N GLY A 105 4.98 -0.65 -6.36
CA GLY A 105 6.27 -0.61 -7.06
C GLY A 105 7.26 -1.66 -6.56
N ARG A 106 7.33 -1.88 -5.25
CA ARG A 106 8.16 -2.93 -4.65
C ARG A 106 7.69 -4.34 -5.05
N SER A 107 6.39 -4.59 -5.01
CA SER A 107 5.78 -5.86 -5.42
C SER A 107 6.08 -6.19 -6.88
N LEU A 108 5.96 -5.19 -7.77
CA LEU A 108 6.33 -5.31 -9.18
C LEU A 108 7.83 -5.64 -9.35
N GLY A 109 8.69 -4.97 -8.59
CA GLY A 109 10.13 -5.23 -8.60
C GLY A 109 10.48 -6.66 -8.16
N LYS A 110 9.85 -7.19 -7.10
CA LYS A 110 10.00 -8.60 -6.67
C LYS A 110 9.62 -9.58 -7.78
N SER A 111 8.65 -9.23 -8.62
CA SER A 111 8.17 -10.04 -9.75
C SER A 111 8.93 -9.77 -11.06
N ARG A 112 10.10 -9.11 -11.01
CA ARG A 112 10.94 -8.76 -12.18
C ARG A 112 10.24 -7.86 -13.23
N GLN A 113 9.21 -7.14 -12.84
CA GLN A 113 8.55 -6.11 -13.65
C GLN A 113 9.21 -4.75 -13.39
N GLU A 114 10.50 -4.65 -13.71
CA GLU A 114 11.38 -3.55 -13.28
C GLU A 114 10.89 -2.19 -13.75
N PHE A 115 10.50 -2.07 -15.03
CA PHE A 115 9.99 -0.81 -15.58
C PHE A 115 8.80 -0.27 -14.77
N LEU A 116 7.76 -1.09 -14.61
CA LEU A 116 6.56 -0.70 -13.85
C LEU A 116 6.89 -0.45 -12.37
N GLY A 117 7.79 -1.26 -11.80
CA GLY A 117 8.27 -1.07 -10.42
C GLY A 117 8.91 0.30 -10.22
N TYR A 118 9.84 0.69 -11.10
CA TYR A 118 10.48 2.00 -11.04
C TYR A 118 9.50 3.14 -11.33
N LEU A 119 8.57 2.94 -12.26
CA LEU A 119 7.54 3.93 -12.59
C LEU A 119 6.65 4.22 -11.38
N HIS A 120 6.16 3.18 -10.68
CA HIS A 120 5.36 3.39 -9.47
C HIS A 120 6.16 4.00 -8.31
N LEU A 121 7.45 3.67 -8.15
CA LEU A 121 8.33 4.34 -7.19
C LEU A 121 8.56 5.81 -7.56
N ALA A 122 8.58 6.15 -8.85
CA ALA A 122 8.65 7.53 -9.30
C ALA A 122 7.36 8.30 -8.97
N TYR A 123 6.18 7.71 -9.20
CA TYR A 123 4.90 8.27 -8.75
C TYR A 123 4.89 8.51 -7.24
N ALA A 124 5.28 7.51 -6.44
CA ALA A 124 5.37 7.64 -4.98
C ALA A 124 6.23 8.83 -4.56
N ALA A 125 7.37 9.02 -5.20
CA ALA A 125 8.28 10.12 -4.90
C ALA A 125 7.69 11.50 -5.30
N VAL A 126 6.95 11.56 -6.41
CA VAL A 126 6.24 12.78 -6.83
C VAL A 126 5.16 13.15 -5.82
N TYR A 127 4.34 12.18 -5.41
CA TYR A 127 3.24 12.42 -4.47
C TYR A 127 3.72 12.69 -3.03
N SER A 128 4.89 12.16 -2.64
CA SER A 128 5.55 12.51 -1.37
C SER A 128 6.41 13.78 -1.42
N ASN A 129 6.42 14.53 -2.54
CA ASN A 129 7.23 15.73 -2.76
C ASN A 129 8.76 15.52 -2.62
N ASP A 130 9.26 14.32 -2.90
CA ASP A 130 10.70 14.02 -2.90
C ASP A 130 11.29 14.14 -4.32
N ALA A 131 11.70 15.36 -4.69
CA ALA A 131 12.24 15.69 -6.02
C ALA A 131 13.45 14.83 -6.39
N ARG A 132 14.34 14.53 -5.43
CA ARG A 132 15.54 13.73 -5.65
C ARG A 132 15.21 12.28 -5.99
N LYS A 133 14.31 11.67 -5.21
CA LYS A 133 13.86 10.30 -5.47
C LYS A 133 13.04 10.23 -6.76
N ALA A 134 12.18 11.23 -7.02
CA ALA A 134 11.40 11.30 -8.26
C ALA A 134 12.30 11.27 -9.49
N LYS A 135 13.38 12.09 -9.50
CA LYS A 135 14.37 12.08 -10.57
C LYS A 135 15.04 10.72 -10.72
N ASN A 136 15.56 10.15 -9.64
CA ASN A 136 16.29 8.88 -9.66
C ASN A 136 15.41 7.72 -10.20
N TRP A 137 14.19 7.59 -9.69
CA TRP A 137 13.29 6.53 -10.14
C TRP A 137 12.76 6.76 -11.57
N SER A 138 12.52 8.01 -11.97
CA SER A 138 12.16 8.37 -13.34
C SER A 138 13.26 7.98 -14.34
N ASP A 139 14.53 8.26 -14.01
CA ASP A 139 15.66 7.92 -14.88
C ASP A 139 15.80 6.40 -15.04
N LYS A 140 15.57 5.63 -13.96
CA LYS A 140 15.54 4.15 -14.03
C LYS A 140 14.36 3.63 -14.86
N ALA A 141 13.17 4.19 -14.69
CA ALA A 141 12.02 3.83 -15.50
C ALA A 141 12.27 4.10 -16.99
N LYS A 142 12.84 5.26 -17.35
CA LYS A 142 13.21 5.59 -18.73
C LYS A 142 14.15 4.57 -19.35
N SER A 143 15.17 4.14 -18.60
CA SER A 143 16.13 3.15 -19.09
C SER A 143 15.51 1.75 -19.23
N GLY A 144 14.42 1.47 -18.52
CA GLY A 144 13.71 0.20 -18.57
C GLY A 144 12.55 0.12 -19.57
N ALA A 145 12.11 1.24 -20.13
CA ALA A 145 10.98 1.30 -21.06
C ALA A 145 11.37 0.70 -22.42
N ARG A 146 10.84 -0.47 -22.74
CA ARG A 146 11.19 -1.23 -23.97
C ARG A 146 10.06 -1.31 -24.96
N THR A 147 8.82 -1.41 -24.48
CA THR A 147 7.64 -1.59 -25.34
C THR A 147 6.95 -0.24 -25.65
N PRO A 148 6.10 -0.17 -26.69
CA PRO A 148 5.27 1.00 -26.93
C PRO A 148 4.36 1.33 -25.74
N GLU A 149 3.84 0.31 -25.05
CA GLU A 149 3.00 0.43 -23.86
C GLU A 149 3.79 1.07 -22.70
N ASP A 150 5.04 0.63 -22.47
CA ASP A 150 5.92 1.24 -21.45
C ASP A 150 6.13 2.73 -21.72
N ARG A 151 6.36 3.08 -23.00
CA ARG A 151 6.58 4.46 -23.40
C ARG A 151 5.34 5.32 -23.21
N ALA A 152 4.15 4.78 -23.47
CA ALA A 152 2.89 5.48 -23.26
C ALA A 152 2.63 5.74 -21.76
N GLU A 153 2.91 4.76 -20.91
CA GLU A 153 2.80 4.95 -19.45
C GLU A 153 3.84 5.95 -18.92
N LEU A 154 5.07 5.89 -19.44
CA LEU A 154 6.12 6.84 -19.09
C LEU A 154 5.77 8.28 -19.51
N GLU A 155 5.12 8.46 -20.67
CA GLU A 155 4.69 9.77 -21.16
C GLU A 155 3.66 10.40 -20.19
N LYS A 156 2.66 9.63 -19.77
CA LYS A 156 1.68 10.09 -18.76
C LYS A 156 2.37 10.54 -17.46
N PHE A 157 3.34 9.76 -16.99
CA PHE A 157 4.13 10.13 -15.81
C PHE A 157 4.93 11.42 -16.07
N ASN A 158 5.56 11.57 -17.24
CA ASN A 158 6.39 12.73 -17.54
C ASN A 158 5.59 14.04 -17.55
N GLU A 159 4.33 14.04 -17.97
CA GLU A 159 3.46 15.20 -17.89
C GLU A 159 3.23 15.66 -16.45
N LEU A 160 2.88 14.71 -15.57
CA LEU A 160 2.75 14.98 -14.13
C LEU A 160 4.09 15.48 -13.54
N TYR A 161 5.18 14.81 -13.87
CA TYR A 161 6.50 15.12 -13.34
C TYR A 161 6.97 16.52 -13.75
N LYS A 162 6.78 16.93 -15.01
CA LYS A 162 7.08 18.29 -15.50
C LYS A 162 6.30 19.36 -14.72
N THR A 163 5.02 19.09 -14.42
CA THR A 163 4.21 20.01 -13.63
C THR A 163 4.74 20.16 -12.20
N ARG A 164 5.13 19.06 -11.57
CA ARG A 164 5.72 19.08 -10.21
C ARG A 164 7.10 19.73 -10.18
N GLN A 165 7.94 19.51 -11.20
CA GLN A 165 9.26 20.16 -11.30
C GLN A 165 9.16 21.68 -11.32
N LYS A 166 8.17 22.26 -12.04
CA LYS A 166 7.91 23.70 -12.04
C LYS A 166 7.61 24.24 -10.64
N LEU A 167 6.83 23.49 -9.85
CA LEU A 167 6.51 23.87 -8.47
C LEU A 167 7.73 23.76 -7.54
N TRP A 168 8.58 22.78 -7.73
CA TRP A 168 9.79 22.61 -6.93
C TRP A 168 10.87 23.67 -7.23
N SER A 169 10.94 24.15 -8.48
CA SER A 169 11.91 25.20 -8.87
C SER A 169 11.53 26.61 -8.40
N GLN A 170 10.30 26.80 -7.90
CA GLN A 170 9.81 28.07 -7.37
C GLN A 170 9.98 28.21 -5.86
N ARG A 171 10.51 27.19 -5.20
CA ARG A 171 10.81 27.16 -3.75
C ARG A 171 12.30 27.29 -3.50
#